data_f004d617d5e8b6d5a390b8c467ed5c0e
#
_entry.id   f004d617d5e8b6d5a390b8c467ed5c0e
#
_cell.length_a   1.000
_cell.length_b   1.000
_cell.length_c   1.000
_cell.angle_alpha   90.00
_cell.angle_beta   90.00
_cell.angle_gamma   90.00
#
_symmetry.space_group_name_H-M   'P 1'
#
loop_
_entity.id
_entity.type
_entity.pdbx_description
1 polymer ?
#
loop_
_entity_poly.entity_id
_entity_poly.type
_entity_poly.pdbx_seq_one_letter_code
_entity_poly.pdbx_strand_id
1 'polypeptide(L)' 'MRRLVSKGEHVRSKTDGKVMEVLKYIKKNLVEVMWFDLEKKEPRINTVREDKLSKAA' A
#
# COMPACT_ATOMS: atom_id res chain seq x y z
N MET A 1 19.96 -1.42 -0.74
CA MET A 1 18.92 -2.29 -1.27
C MET A 1 17.82 -1.46 -1.92
N ARG A 2 17.34 -1.90 -3.08
CA ARG A 2 16.31 -1.17 -3.81
C ARG A 2 14.92 -1.53 -3.29
N ARG A 3 14.11 -0.52 -3.03
CA ARG A 3 12.72 -0.72 -2.65
C ARG A 3 11.84 -0.64 -3.90
N LEU A 4 10.79 -1.45 -3.91
CA LEU A 4 9.86 -1.48 -5.04
C LEU A 4 8.93 -0.27 -5.04
N VAL A 5 8.62 0.27 -3.87
CA VAL A 5 7.71 1.40 -3.75
C VAL A 5 8.29 2.45 -2.82
N SER A 6 7.79 3.67 -2.91
CA SER A 6 8.28 4.80 -2.12
C SER A 6 7.15 5.42 -1.33
N LYS A 7 7.51 6.11 -0.23
CA LYS A 7 6.55 6.83 0.60
C LYS A 7 5.77 7.82 -0.26
N GLY A 8 4.45 7.82 -0.10
CA GLY A 8 3.57 8.70 -0.84
C GLY A 8 3.16 8.18 -2.21
N GLU A 9 3.75 7.08 -2.63
CA GLU A 9 3.42 6.50 -3.93
C GLU A 9 2.09 5.76 -3.86
N HIS A 10 1.31 5.84 -4.94
CA HIS A 10 0.07 5.08 -5.03
C HIS A 10 0.36 3.71 -5.63
N VAL A 11 -0.18 2.69 -5.00
CA VAL A 11 0.05 1.30 -5.40
C VAL A 11 -1.28 0.58 -5.46
N ARG A 12 -1.29 -0.55 -6.13
CA ARG A 12 -2.48 -1.38 -6.28
C ARG A 12 -2.21 -2.76 -5.70
N SER A 13 -3.19 -3.27 -4.95
CA SER A 13 -3.10 -4.62 -4.43
C SER A 13 -3.25 -5.62 -5.58
N LYS A 14 -2.35 -6.60 -5.66
CA LYS A 14 -2.41 -7.63 -6.69
C LYS A 14 -3.56 -8.60 -6.47
N THR A 15 -4.08 -8.67 -5.25
CA THR A 15 -5.14 -9.62 -4.93
C THR A 15 -6.52 -9.10 -5.29
N ASP A 16 -6.82 -7.82 -4.98
CA ASP A 16 -8.16 -7.29 -5.21
C ASP A 16 -8.19 -6.00 -6.03
N GLY A 17 -7.02 -5.51 -6.44
CA GLY A 17 -6.95 -4.32 -7.28
C GLY A 17 -7.17 -3.01 -6.56
N LYS A 18 -7.26 -3.02 -5.24
CA LYS A 18 -7.50 -1.80 -4.46
C LYS A 18 -6.30 -0.88 -4.55
N VAL A 19 -6.56 0.41 -4.78
CA VAL A 19 -5.52 1.43 -4.82
C VAL A 19 -5.28 1.97 -3.41
N MET A 20 -4.01 2.04 -3.03
CA MET A 20 -3.61 2.47 -1.69
C MET A 20 -2.41 3.40 -1.79
N GLU A 21 -2.17 4.15 -0.73
CA GLU A 21 -1.01 5.04 -0.64
C GLU A 21 0.01 4.43 0.31
N VAL A 22 1.27 4.43 -0.09
CA VAL A 22 2.35 3.92 0.74
C VAL A 22 2.70 4.94 1.81
N LEU A 23 2.66 4.51 3.06
CA LEU A 23 3.05 5.36 4.18
C LEU A 23 4.53 5.20 4.52
N LYS A 24 4.96 3.97 4.71
CA LYS A 24 6.36 3.68 5.05
C LYS A 24 6.62 2.18 5.00
N TYR A 25 7.89 1.81 5.01
CA TYR A 25 8.28 0.42 5.22
C TYR A 25 8.35 0.14 6.71
N ILE A 26 7.68 -0.94 7.14
CA ILE A 26 7.77 -1.39 8.52
C ILE A 26 9.03 -2.24 8.70
N LYS A 27 9.24 -3.14 7.75
CA LYS A 27 10.38 -4.03 7.70
C LYS A 27 10.81 -4.15 6.25
N LYS A 28 11.83 -4.94 6.01
CA LYS A 28 12.42 -5.12 4.68
C LYS A 28 11.37 -5.43 3.61
N ASN A 29 10.41 -6.31 3.92
CA ASN A 29 9.43 -6.76 2.95
C ASN A 29 8.00 -6.37 3.31
N LEU A 30 7.82 -5.53 4.33
CA LEU A 30 6.50 -5.14 4.80
C LEU A 30 6.31 -3.65 4.67
N VAL A 31 5.19 -3.27 4.07
CA VAL A 31 4.88 -1.87 3.77
C VAL A 31 3.58 -1.50 4.46
N GLU A 32 3.58 -0.35 5.15
CA GLU A 32 2.36 0.19 5.71
C GLU A 32 1.68 1.05 4.65
N VAL A 33 0.40 0.77 4.42
CA VAL A 33 -0.38 1.47 3.39
C VAL A 33 -1.67 1.97 3.99
N MET A 34 -2.28 2.95 3.31
CA MET A 34 -3.58 3.46 3.73
C MET A 34 -4.49 3.59 2.52
N TRP A 35 -5.78 3.49 2.76
CA TRP A 35 -6.81 3.77 1.76
C TRP A 35 -8.05 4.29 2.49
N PHE A 36 -8.94 4.92 1.75
CA PHE A 36 -10.17 5.43 2.32
C PHE A 36 -11.31 4.43 2.11
N ASP A 37 -11.92 4.01 3.20
CA ASP A 37 -13.04 3.07 3.17
C ASP A 37 -14.33 3.87 2.90
N LEU A 38 -14.87 3.74 1.69
CA LEU A 38 -16.02 4.52 1.29
C LEU A 38 -17.29 4.09 2.01
N GLU A 39 -17.39 2.83 2.40
CA GLU A 39 -18.56 2.36 3.13
C GLU A 39 -18.63 2.94 4.53
N LYS A 40 -17.52 2.93 5.22
CA LYS A 40 -17.45 3.43 6.60
C LYS A 40 -17.03 4.89 6.66
N LYS A 41 -16.64 5.46 5.51
CA LYS A 41 -16.22 6.85 5.39
C LYS A 41 -15.10 7.20 6.35
N GLU A 42 -14.13 6.32 6.44
CA GLU A 42 -12.98 6.51 7.31
C GLU A 42 -11.71 5.94 6.68
N PRO A 43 -10.55 6.47 7.06
CA PRO A 43 -9.28 5.92 6.55
C PRO A 43 -8.96 4.59 7.22
N ARG A 44 -8.36 3.71 6.45
CA ARG A 44 -7.88 2.41 6.93
C ARG A 44 -6.39 2.32 6.71
N ILE A 45 -5.71 1.69 7.65
CA ILE A 45 -4.28 1.47 7.57
C ILE A 45 -4.02 -0.02 7.74
N ASN A 46 -3.14 -0.56 6.93
CA ASN A 46 -2.81 -1.97 7.02
C ASN A 46 -1.36 -2.19 6.59
N THR A 47 -0.82 -3.34 6.95
CA THR A 47 0.52 -3.74 6.58
C THR A 47 0.42 -4.86 5.56
N VAL A 48 1.09 -4.71 4.42
CA VAL A 48 1.06 -5.72 3.36
C VAL A 48 2.49 -6.00 2.91
N ARG A 49 2.68 -7.17 2.30
CA ARG A 49 3.97 -7.54 1.75
C ARG A 49 4.19 -6.77 0.45
N GLU A 50 5.42 -6.29 0.26
CA GLU A 50 5.70 -5.48 -0.93
C GLU A 50 5.49 -6.26 -2.23
N ASP A 51 5.67 -7.59 -2.22
CA ASP A 51 5.47 -8.39 -3.42
C ASP A 51 4.00 -8.56 -3.80
N LYS A 52 3.09 -8.11 -2.95
CA LYS A 52 1.66 -8.11 -3.24
C LYS A 52 1.19 -6.78 -3.81
N LEU A 53 2.11 -5.87 -4.07
CA LEU A 53 1.79 -4.53 -4.56
C LEU A 53 2.34 -4.32 -5.96
N SER A 54 1.61 -3.55 -6.77
CA SER A 54 2.09 -3.09 -8.06
C SER A 54 1.85 -1.58 -8.13
N LYS A 55 2.59 -0.91 -9.01
CA LYS A 55 2.41 0.53 -9.15
C LYS A 55 1.09 0.83 -9.82
N ALA A 56 0.38 1.84 -9.29
CA ALA A 56 -0.94 2.19 -9.78
C ALA A 56 -0.90 3.17 -10.95
N ALA A 57 0.25 3.68 -11.27
CA ALA A 57 0.39 4.67 -12.34
C ALA A 57 0.01 4.13 -13.71
#